data_381a216583c908e9480626e4767da387
#
_entry.id   381a216583c908e9480626e4767da387
#
_cell.length_a   1.000
_cell.length_b   1.000
_cell.length_c   1.000
_cell.angle_alpha   90.00
_cell.angle_beta   90.00
_cell.angle_gamma   90.00
#
_symmetry.space_group_name_H-M   'P 1'
#
loop_
_entity.id
_entity.type
_entity.pdbx_description
1 polymer ?
#
loop_
_entity_poly.entity_id
_entity_poly.type
_entity_poly.pdbx_seq_one_letter_code
_entity_poly.pdbx_strand_id
1 'polypeptide(L)' 'MNNELLECPCCKNRTLSELGAYEVCPICHWEDDPVQSNEPDYAGGANQNSLNQAREAWEQSQ' A
#
# COMPACT_ATOMS: atom_id res chain seq x y z
N MET A 1 -22.76 3.65 -11.54
CA MET A 1 -22.04 4.05 -10.81
C MET A 1 -20.84 3.41 -10.69
N ASN A 2 -19.87 4.01 -10.38
CA ASN A 2 -18.67 3.59 -10.43
C ASN A 2 -18.23 3.16 -9.17
N ASN A 3 -18.00 2.00 -8.94
CA ASN A 3 -17.46 1.50 -7.73
C ASN A 3 -16.04 1.08 -7.95
N GLU A 4 -15.33 1.86 -8.77
CA GLU A 4 -13.96 1.49 -9.06
C GLU A 4 -13.10 1.72 -7.86
N LEU A 5 -12.30 0.75 -7.53
CA LEU A 5 -11.32 0.86 -6.48
C LEU A 5 -10.01 1.41 -7.02
N LEU A 6 -9.20 1.96 -6.13
CA LEU A 6 -7.93 2.58 -6.51
C LEU A 6 -6.79 1.59 -6.29
N GLU A 7 -5.70 1.79 -7.02
CA GLU A 7 -4.56 0.89 -6.95
C GLU A 7 -3.84 1.01 -5.61
N CYS A 8 -3.59 -0.12 -4.99
CA CYS A 8 -2.74 -0.16 -3.81
C CYS A 8 -1.32 0.20 -4.21
N PRO A 9 -0.66 1.12 -3.52
CA PRO A 9 0.70 1.51 -3.91
C PRO A 9 1.71 0.38 -3.79
N CYS A 10 1.42 -0.64 -3.01
CA CYS A 10 2.34 -1.76 -2.84
C CYS A 10 2.17 -2.81 -3.94
N CYS A 11 0.99 -3.40 -4.04
CA CYS A 11 0.79 -4.53 -4.96
C CYS A 11 0.14 -4.14 -6.28
N LYS A 12 -0.34 -2.91 -6.39
CA LYS A 12 -0.97 -2.37 -7.61
C LYS A 12 -2.33 -2.97 -7.94
N ASN A 13 -2.85 -3.85 -7.11
CA ASN A 13 -4.21 -4.32 -7.30
C ASN A 13 -5.19 -3.23 -6.89
N ARG A 14 -6.35 -3.17 -7.51
CA ARG A 14 -7.34 -2.15 -7.21
C ARG A 14 -8.16 -2.62 -6.03
N THR A 15 -7.75 -2.21 -4.82
CA THR A 15 -8.35 -2.69 -3.58
C THR A 15 -8.76 -1.59 -2.63
N LEU A 16 -8.36 -0.34 -2.89
CA LEU A 16 -8.58 0.74 -1.94
C LEU A 16 -9.70 1.65 -2.40
N SER A 17 -10.57 2.04 -1.48
CA SER A 17 -11.64 2.96 -1.83
C SER A 17 -11.16 4.41 -1.79
N GLU A 18 -10.09 4.67 -1.04
CA GLU A 18 -9.57 6.01 -0.90
C GLU A 18 -8.09 5.94 -0.61
N LEU A 19 -7.31 6.82 -1.19
CA LEU A 19 -5.87 6.83 -0.94
C LEU A 19 -5.55 7.67 0.28
N GLY A 20 -4.54 7.24 1.02
CA GLY A 20 -4.06 8.00 2.17
C GLY A 20 -4.98 7.96 3.38
N ALA A 21 -5.90 7.01 3.42
CA ALA A 21 -6.87 6.90 4.49
C ALA A 21 -6.57 5.73 5.42
N TYR A 22 -5.37 5.22 5.38
CA TYR A 22 -4.94 4.12 6.23
C TYR A 22 -5.75 2.84 6.04
N GLU A 23 -6.34 2.66 4.86
CA GLU A 23 -7.01 1.40 4.56
C GLU A 23 -5.96 0.30 4.40
N VAL A 24 -6.31 -0.90 4.83
CA VAL A 24 -5.41 -2.05 4.70
C VAL A 24 -5.81 -2.82 3.46
N CYS A 25 -4.87 -3.01 2.54
CA CYS A 25 -5.11 -3.78 1.34
C CYS A 25 -5.35 -5.25 1.70
N PRO A 26 -6.47 -5.84 1.30
CA PRO A 26 -6.73 -7.24 1.65
C PRO A 26 -5.84 -8.24 0.92
N ILE A 27 -5.12 -7.78 -0.11
CA ILE A 27 -4.28 -8.68 -0.90
C ILE A 27 -2.85 -8.71 -0.37
N CYS A 28 -2.23 -7.54 -0.20
CA CYS A 28 -0.83 -7.51 0.25
C CYS A 28 -0.67 -7.04 1.69
N HIS A 29 -1.76 -6.57 2.30
CA HIS A 29 -1.80 -6.14 3.70
C HIS A 29 -1.04 -4.84 3.97
N TRP A 30 -0.75 -4.07 2.93
CA TRP A 30 -0.17 -2.75 3.11
C TRP A 30 -1.22 -1.81 3.70
N GLU A 31 -0.87 -1.10 4.76
CA GLU A 31 -1.74 -0.06 5.30
C GLU A 31 -1.36 1.25 4.62
N ASP A 32 -2.32 1.92 4.00
CA ASP A 32 -2.03 3.03 3.10
C ASP A 32 -1.77 4.33 3.87
N ASP A 33 -0.60 4.40 4.47
CA ASP A 33 -0.12 5.55 5.21
C ASP A 33 0.37 6.59 4.19
N PRO A 34 -0.22 7.79 4.18
CA PRO A 34 0.16 8.79 3.16
C PRO A 34 1.61 9.24 3.26
N VAL A 35 2.20 9.23 4.46
CA VAL A 35 3.60 9.60 4.61
C VAL A 35 4.48 8.55 3.94
N GLN A 36 4.21 7.28 4.22
CA GLN A 36 5.00 6.21 3.62
C GLN A 36 4.78 6.12 2.12
N SER A 37 3.57 6.42 1.65
CA SER A 37 3.29 6.41 0.21
C SER A 37 4.03 7.54 -0.50
N ASN A 38 4.17 8.70 0.14
CA ASN A 38 4.89 9.82 -0.44
C ASN A 38 6.39 9.70 -0.28
N GLU A 39 6.84 8.97 0.72
CA GLU A 39 8.27 8.76 0.97
C GLU A 39 8.53 7.27 1.01
N PRO A 40 8.71 6.65 -0.16
CA PRO A 40 8.75 5.19 -0.26
C PRO A 40 9.88 4.52 0.51
N ASP A 41 10.89 5.27 0.92
CA ASP A 41 11.98 4.70 1.71
C ASP A 41 11.79 4.92 3.22
N TYR A 42 10.69 5.55 3.61
CA TYR A 42 10.44 5.80 5.04
C TYR A 42 9.84 4.56 5.70
N ALA A 43 10.53 4.06 6.71
CA ALA A 43 10.06 2.89 7.47
C ALA A 43 9.58 3.35 8.83
N GLY A 44 8.73 2.54 9.45
CA GLY A 44 8.33 2.82 10.82
C GLY A 44 7.11 3.71 10.98
N GLY A 45 6.32 3.86 9.95
CA GLY A 45 5.02 4.53 10.03
C GLY A 45 3.95 3.53 10.45
N ALA A 46 2.80 3.57 9.78
CA ALA A 46 1.75 2.58 10.01
C ALA A 46 2.26 1.18 9.70
N ASN A 47 3.21 1.06 8.76
CA ASN A 47 3.85 -0.21 8.46
C ASN A 47 5.29 -0.16 8.97
N GLN A 48 5.79 -1.27 9.48
CA GLN A 48 7.17 -1.33 9.92
C GLN A 48 8.13 -1.17 8.74
N ASN A 49 7.79 -1.76 7.62
CA ASN A 49 8.61 -1.67 6.41
C ASN A 49 8.25 -0.41 5.64
N SER A 50 9.21 0.10 4.89
CA SER A 50 8.93 1.16 3.93
C SER A 50 8.12 0.60 2.77
N LEU A 51 7.55 1.48 1.97
CA LEU A 51 6.78 1.05 0.81
C LEU A 51 7.66 0.27 -0.16
N ASN A 52 8.91 0.71 -0.37
CA ASN A 52 9.80 0.00 -1.26
C ASN A 52 10.14 -1.39 -0.73
N GLN A 53 10.31 -1.53 0.58
CA GLN A 53 10.52 -2.84 1.19
C GLN A 53 9.29 -3.73 1.02
N ALA A 54 8.11 -3.16 1.19
CA ALA A 54 6.88 -3.92 1.04
C ALA A 54 6.68 -4.37 -0.40
N ARG A 55 7.00 -3.51 -1.36
CA ARG A 55 6.92 -3.86 -2.77
C ARG A 55 7.87 -5.01 -3.11
N GLU A 56 9.07 -4.95 -2.57
CA GLU A 56 10.05 -5.98 -2.83
C GLU A 56 9.59 -7.32 -2.25
N ALA A 57 9.08 -7.29 -1.03
CA ALA A 57 8.58 -8.51 -0.40
C ALA A 57 7.41 -9.08 -1.19
N TRP A 58 6.52 -8.21 -1.69
CA TRP A 58 5.39 -8.66 -2.49
C TRP A 58 5.85 -9.32 -3.78
N GLU A 59 6.81 -8.71 -4.47
CA GLU A 59 7.33 -9.28 -5.71
C GLU A 59 7.97 -10.63 -5.48
N GLN A 60 8.67 -10.79 -4.36
CA GLN A 60 9.31 -12.06 -4.06
C GLN A 60 8.33 -13.15 -3.68
N SER A 61 7.13 -12.79 -3.27
CA SER A 61 6.13 -13.76 -2.88
C SER A 61 5.27 -14.25 -4.05
N GLN A 62 5.47 -13.69 -5.23
CA GLN A 62 4.70 -14.07 -6.42
C GLN A 62 5.16 -15.38 -7.03
#